data_d34d689037f31733b0b6ae50acdcea53
#
_entry.id   d34d689037f31733b0b6ae50acdcea53
#
_cell.length_a   1.000
_cell.length_b   1.000
_cell.length_c   1.000
_cell.angle_alpha   90.00
_cell.angle_beta   90.00
_cell.angle_gamma   90.00
#
_symmetry.space_group_name_H-M   'P 1'
#
loop_
_entity.id
_entity.type
_entity.pdbx_description
1 polymer ?
#
loop_
_entity_poly.entity_id
_entity_poly.type
_entity_poly.pdbx_seq_one_letter_code
_entity_poly.pdbx_strand_id
1 'polypeptide(L)'
;CKEQFDAVYATHYRGLELIVLLRALRLFRKPVVIWHHQPIVNSPKRWREWLGRLFYKGFDRMFFFSQKLIDDSLLTAKADPTRMVLGHWGADLDFYDRVIAATDGTHDGFVSTGKEMRDMPTLVNAFNATGADLDIYVARVTGDVSYEHIFGKLPMRRNIRLKFVERLIPYELSLIVARAECVAICCQETKYTVGLTTVVEAMAMGLPMICSRNPQIPVD
;
A
#
# COMPACT_ATOMS: atom_id res chain seq x y z
N CYS A 1 -11.27 4.42 -29.58
CA CYS A 1 -10.23 3.38 -29.53
C CYS A 1 -10.53 2.32 -30.58
N LYS A 2 -9.60 2.03 -31.48
CA LYS A 2 -9.75 0.97 -32.50
C LYS A 2 -9.30 -0.41 -31.98
N GLU A 3 -8.72 -0.45 -30.79
CA GLU A 3 -8.25 -1.70 -30.20
C GLU A 3 -9.41 -2.51 -29.64
N GLN A 4 -9.41 -3.81 -29.90
CA GLN A 4 -10.36 -4.74 -29.34
C GLN A 4 -9.89 -5.15 -27.95
N PHE A 5 -10.76 -4.95 -26.96
CA PHE A 5 -10.53 -5.38 -25.58
C PHE A 5 -11.86 -5.87 -24.98
N ASP A 6 -11.80 -6.74 -23.99
CA ASP A 6 -12.98 -7.37 -23.41
C ASP A 6 -13.43 -6.67 -22.12
N ALA A 7 -12.51 -6.06 -21.39
CA ALA A 7 -12.79 -5.38 -20.14
C ALA A 7 -11.84 -4.20 -19.90
N VAL A 8 -12.24 -3.26 -19.07
CA VAL A 8 -11.37 -2.22 -18.53
C VAL A 8 -10.99 -2.64 -17.11
N TYR A 9 -9.70 -2.82 -16.89
CA TYR A 9 -9.14 -3.05 -15.56
C TYR A 9 -8.43 -1.78 -15.09
N ALA A 10 -8.86 -1.26 -13.94
CA ALA A 10 -8.37 -0.02 -13.37
C ALA A 10 -7.67 -0.28 -12.03
N THR A 11 -6.44 0.18 -11.88
CA THR A 11 -5.76 0.25 -10.60
C THR A 11 -6.16 1.50 -9.82
N HIS A 12 -6.69 2.50 -10.52
CA HIS A 12 -7.16 3.77 -9.98
C HIS A 12 -8.22 4.38 -10.90
N TYR A 13 -9.21 5.11 -10.37
CA TYR A 13 -10.30 5.67 -11.19
C TYR A 13 -9.97 7.02 -11.86
N ARG A 14 -8.90 7.73 -11.43
CA ARG A 14 -8.52 9.02 -12.03
C ARG A 14 -8.23 8.86 -13.53
N GLY A 15 -8.88 9.71 -14.34
CA GLY A 15 -8.81 9.66 -15.80
C GLY A 15 -9.79 8.68 -16.44
N LEU A 16 -10.51 7.88 -15.66
CA LEU A 16 -11.54 6.94 -16.15
C LEU A 16 -12.96 7.39 -15.82
N GLU A 17 -13.14 8.56 -15.21
CA GLU A 17 -14.43 9.03 -14.69
C GLU A 17 -15.52 9.03 -15.76
N LEU A 18 -15.17 9.46 -16.99
CA LEU A 18 -16.11 9.46 -18.10
C LEU A 18 -16.53 8.05 -18.52
N ILE A 19 -15.59 7.11 -18.62
CA ILE A 19 -15.86 5.71 -18.97
C ILE A 19 -16.76 5.06 -17.92
N VAL A 20 -16.46 5.26 -16.64
CA VAL A 20 -17.25 4.76 -15.53
C VAL A 20 -18.67 5.34 -15.55
N LEU A 21 -18.82 6.64 -15.81
CA LEU A 21 -20.14 7.29 -15.94
C LEU A 21 -20.93 6.73 -17.13
N LEU A 22 -20.28 6.61 -18.30
CA LEU A 22 -20.91 6.01 -19.49
C LEU A 22 -21.31 4.55 -19.24
N ARG A 23 -20.52 3.80 -18.47
CA ARG A 23 -20.88 2.44 -18.03
C ARG A 23 -22.11 2.43 -17.13
N ALA A 24 -22.16 3.35 -16.15
CA ALA A 24 -23.31 3.50 -15.25
C ALA A 24 -24.60 3.82 -16.02
N LEU A 25 -24.49 4.60 -17.11
CA LEU A 25 -25.58 4.95 -18.02
C LEU A 25 -25.86 3.89 -19.10
N ARG A 26 -25.14 2.76 -19.10
CA ARG A 26 -25.23 1.67 -20.08
C ARG A 26 -24.85 2.09 -21.52
N LEU A 27 -24.21 3.22 -21.70
CA LEU A 27 -23.69 3.69 -23.00
C LEU A 27 -22.35 3.04 -23.36
N PHE A 28 -21.57 2.67 -22.38
CA PHE A 28 -20.34 1.88 -22.53
C PHE A 28 -20.64 0.42 -22.14
N ARG A 29 -20.40 -0.53 -23.06
CA ARG A 29 -20.87 -1.92 -22.94
C ARG A 29 -19.85 -2.86 -22.27
N LYS A 30 -18.55 -2.54 -22.33
CA LYS A 30 -17.52 -3.41 -21.74
C LYS A 30 -17.51 -3.28 -20.22
N PRO A 31 -17.28 -4.36 -19.48
CA PRO A 31 -17.19 -4.32 -18.02
C PRO A 31 -16.02 -3.46 -17.57
N VAL A 32 -16.21 -2.81 -16.42
CA VAL A 32 -15.19 -1.99 -15.74
C VAL A 32 -14.96 -2.57 -14.36
N VAL A 33 -13.71 -2.94 -14.09
CA VAL A 33 -13.25 -3.56 -12.84
C VAL A 33 -12.19 -2.67 -12.22
N ILE A 34 -12.20 -2.50 -10.90
CA ILE A 34 -11.25 -1.63 -10.20
C ILE A 34 -10.71 -2.28 -8.92
N TRP A 35 -9.43 -1.98 -8.60
CA TRP A 35 -8.89 -2.08 -7.26
C TRP A 35 -9.16 -0.81 -6.47
N HIS A 36 -9.81 -0.97 -5.32
CA HIS A 36 -10.20 0.15 -4.46
C HIS A 36 -9.27 0.20 -3.24
N HIS A 37 -8.40 1.22 -3.21
CA HIS A 37 -7.38 1.38 -2.18
C HIS A 37 -7.88 2.04 -0.89
N GLN A 38 -9.04 2.69 -0.95
CA GLN A 38 -9.61 3.45 0.15
C GLN A 38 -11.08 3.06 0.35
N PRO A 39 -11.66 3.27 1.55
CA PRO A 39 -13.08 3.05 1.74
C PRO A 39 -13.91 4.06 0.93
N ILE A 40 -15.06 3.63 0.47
CA ILE A 40 -16.07 4.54 -0.12
C ILE A 40 -16.70 5.31 1.03
N VAL A 41 -16.58 6.64 1.02
CA VAL A 41 -17.04 7.49 2.11
C VAL A 41 -18.23 8.35 1.71
N ASN A 42 -19.06 8.76 2.69
CA ASN A 42 -20.15 9.68 2.47
C ASN A 42 -19.66 11.04 1.97
N SER A 43 -20.42 11.64 1.07
CA SER A 43 -20.13 12.99 0.58
C SER A 43 -20.87 14.03 1.46
N PRO A 44 -20.24 15.18 1.76
CA PRO A 44 -20.86 16.19 2.62
C PRO A 44 -22.10 16.87 1.98
N LYS A 45 -22.20 16.83 0.66
CA LYS A 45 -23.32 17.45 -0.09
C LYS A 45 -24.22 16.38 -0.71
N ARG A 46 -25.54 16.49 -0.54
CA ARG A 46 -26.54 15.51 -1.04
C ARG A 46 -26.44 15.24 -2.55
N TRP A 47 -26.19 16.27 -3.37
CA TRP A 47 -26.04 16.10 -4.80
C TRP A 47 -24.78 15.30 -5.18
N ARG A 48 -23.67 15.49 -4.44
CA ARG A 48 -22.44 14.68 -4.62
C ARG A 48 -22.66 13.24 -4.20
N GLU A 49 -23.48 13.01 -3.17
CA GLU A 49 -23.88 11.68 -2.75
C GLU A 49 -24.66 10.97 -3.86
N TRP A 50 -25.62 11.65 -4.46
CA TRP A 50 -26.39 11.12 -5.60
C TRP A 50 -25.49 10.82 -6.81
N LEU A 51 -24.63 11.76 -7.21
CA LEU A 51 -23.66 11.54 -8.30
C LEU A 51 -22.70 10.39 -7.96
N GLY A 52 -22.24 10.28 -6.72
CA GLY A 52 -21.40 9.18 -6.28
C GLY A 52 -22.09 7.83 -6.41
N ARG A 53 -23.36 7.71 -6.05
CA ARG A 53 -24.15 6.48 -6.26
C ARG A 53 -24.24 6.11 -7.74
N LEU A 54 -24.46 7.08 -8.60
CA LEU A 54 -24.48 6.84 -10.05
C LEU A 54 -23.09 6.38 -10.53
N PHE A 55 -22.03 7.07 -10.09
CA PHE A 55 -20.64 6.73 -10.46
C PHE A 55 -20.28 5.30 -10.07
N TYR A 56 -20.51 4.90 -8.81
CA TYR A 56 -20.16 3.55 -8.35
C TYR A 56 -20.99 2.44 -9.03
N LYS A 57 -22.15 2.75 -9.61
CA LYS A 57 -22.88 1.81 -10.49
C LYS A 57 -22.13 1.50 -11.80
N GLY A 58 -21.15 2.30 -12.17
CA GLY A 58 -20.32 2.07 -13.35
C GLY A 58 -19.26 1.01 -13.18
N PHE A 59 -18.97 0.55 -11.96
CA PHE A 59 -18.07 -0.57 -11.73
C PHE A 59 -18.84 -1.89 -11.67
N ASP A 60 -18.43 -2.88 -12.46
CA ASP A 60 -19.01 -4.21 -12.44
C ASP A 60 -18.48 -5.03 -11.26
N ARG A 61 -17.20 -4.86 -10.90
CA ARG A 61 -16.56 -5.43 -9.72
C ARG A 61 -15.58 -4.42 -9.13
N MET A 62 -15.52 -4.39 -7.80
CA MET A 62 -14.61 -3.56 -7.02
C MET A 62 -13.86 -4.48 -6.05
N PHE A 63 -12.55 -4.62 -6.24
CA PHE A 63 -11.69 -5.38 -5.36
C PHE A 63 -11.17 -4.50 -4.24
N PHE A 64 -11.23 -4.99 -3.02
CA PHE A 64 -10.73 -4.33 -1.82
C PHE A 64 -9.67 -5.20 -1.15
N PHE A 65 -8.64 -4.58 -0.61
CA PHE A 65 -7.52 -5.31 0.00
C PHE A 65 -7.82 -5.90 1.37
N SER A 66 -8.87 -5.45 2.04
CA SER A 66 -9.26 -5.97 3.35
C SER A 66 -10.77 -5.99 3.54
N GLN A 67 -11.26 -6.88 4.41
CA GLN A 67 -12.65 -6.90 4.81
C GLN A 67 -13.06 -5.57 5.48
N LYS A 68 -12.17 -4.98 6.26
CA LYS A 68 -12.40 -3.67 6.91
C LYS A 68 -12.68 -2.56 5.90
N LEU A 69 -12.01 -2.53 4.74
CA LEU A 69 -12.32 -1.56 3.66
C LEU A 69 -13.72 -1.77 3.09
N ILE A 70 -14.16 -3.01 2.95
CA ILE A 70 -15.51 -3.35 2.52
C ILE A 70 -16.53 -2.88 3.57
N ASP A 71 -16.31 -3.23 4.84
CA ASP A 71 -17.22 -2.88 5.94
C ASP A 71 -17.36 -1.36 6.08
N ASP A 72 -16.25 -0.63 6.05
CA ASP A 72 -16.25 0.84 6.10
C ASP A 72 -16.97 1.44 4.86
N SER A 73 -16.84 0.81 3.69
CA SER A 73 -17.54 1.26 2.48
C SER A 73 -19.03 1.02 2.55
N LEU A 74 -19.48 -0.05 3.20
CA LEU A 74 -20.90 -0.37 3.38
C LEU A 74 -21.64 0.61 4.32
N LEU A 75 -20.90 1.45 5.05
CA LEU A 75 -21.48 2.55 5.82
C LEU A 75 -22.09 3.67 4.93
N THR A 76 -21.88 3.59 3.60
CA THR A 76 -22.46 4.54 2.66
C THR A 76 -23.46 3.86 1.73
N ALA A 77 -24.49 4.60 1.31
CA ALA A 77 -25.45 4.11 0.32
C ALA A 77 -24.90 4.08 -1.13
N LYS A 78 -23.64 4.42 -1.35
CA LYS A 78 -22.95 4.31 -2.66
C LYS A 78 -22.44 2.89 -2.92
N ALA A 79 -22.17 2.16 -1.85
CA ALA A 79 -21.60 0.82 -1.92
C ALA A 79 -22.71 -0.21 -2.22
N ASP A 80 -22.42 -1.07 -3.17
CA ASP A 80 -23.25 -2.22 -3.52
C ASP A 80 -22.48 -3.50 -3.15
N PRO A 81 -22.88 -4.23 -2.09
CA PRO A 81 -22.14 -5.41 -1.63
C PRO A 81 -22.02 -6.49 -2.70
N THR A 82 -22.97 -6.57 -3.65
CA THR A 82 -22.95 -7.58 -4.73
C THR A 82 -21.82 -7.35 -5.74
N ARG A 83 -21.21 -6.18 -5.73
CA ARG A 83 -20.11 -5.78 -6.62
C ARG A 83 -18.76 -5.72 -5.91
N MET A 84 -18.76 -5.87 -4.60
CA MET A 84 -17.54 -5.83 -3.79
C MET A 84 -16.95 -7.23 -3.67
N VAL A 85 -15.63 -7.31 -3.80
CA VAL A 85 -14.88 -8.55 -3.72
C VAL A 85 -13.68 -8.33 -2.83
N LEU A 86 -13.46 -9.19 -1.86
CA LEU A 86 -12.21 -9.21 -1.11
C LEU A 86 -11.13 -9.77 -2.02
N GLY A 87 -10.09 -8.97 -2.28
CA GLY A 87 -8.95 -9.34 -3.08
C GLY A 87 -7.67 -9.23 -2.26
N HIS A 88 -6.94 -10.32 -2.11
CA HIS A 88 -5.68 -10.27 -1.40
C HIS A 88 -4.56 -9.77 -2.31
N TRP A 89 -3.73 -8.88 -1.77
CA TRP A 89 -2.49 -8.49 -2.42
C TRP A 89 -1.48 -9.61 -2.27
N GLY A 90 -0.83 -9.99 -3.34
CA GLY A 90 0.15 -11.07 -3.35
C GLY A 90 1.51 -10.60 -3.85
N ALA A 91 2.55 -11.39 -3.58
CA ALA A 91 3.90 -11.20 -4.10
C ALA A 91 4.10 -12.04 -5.37
N ASP A 92 5.01 -11.60 -6.23
CA ASP A 92 5.59 -12.41 -7.29
C ASP A 92 6.63 -13.37 -6.65
N LEU A 93 6.19 -14.59 -6.33
CA LEU A 93 7.03 -15.55 -5.64
C LEU A 93 8.27 -15.92 -6.46
N ASP A 94 8.14 -16.07 -7.79
CA ASP A 94 9.29 -16.37 -8.66
C ASP A 94 10.35 -15.26 -8.62
N PHE A 95 9.91 -14.00 -8.47
CA PHE A 95 10.82 -12.87 -8.28
C PHE A 95 11.54 -12.98 -6.95
N TYR A 96 10.82 -13.20 -5.83
CA TYR A 96 11.44 -13.26 -4.50
C TYR A 96 12.28 -14.51 -4.28
N ASP A 97 11.95 -15.65 -4.89
CA ASP A 97 12.80 -16.84 -4.91
C ASP A 97 14.16 -16.55 -5.54
N ARG A 98 14.20 -15.78 -6.65
CA ARG A 98 15.47 -15.33 -7.26
C ARG A 98 16.24 -14.37 -6.37
N VAL A 99 15.54 -13.48 -5.63
CA VAL A 99 16.17 -12.58 -4.66
C VAL A 99 16.85 -13.38 -3.55
N ILE A 100 16.14 -14.34 -2.95
CA ILE A 100 16.66 -15.19 -1.87
C ILE A 100 17.86 -16.00 -2.37
N ALA A 101 17.75 -16.63 -3.54
CA ALA A 101 18.84 -17.42 -4.13
C ALA A 101 20.11 -16.58 -4.45
N ALA A 102 19.97 -15.28 -4.61
CA ALA A 102 21.08 -14.36 -4.88
C ALA A 102 21.72 -13.79 -3.60
N THR A 103 21.17 -14.10 -2.42
CA THR A 103 21.77 -13.69 -1.14
C THR A 103 22.69 -14.77 -0.59
N ASP A 104 23.62 -14.37 0.27
CA ASP A 104 24.58 -15.28 0.93
C ASP A 104 24.01 -15.96 2.18
N GLY A 105 22.72 -15.76 2.46
CA GLY A 105 22.05 -16.31 3.64
C GLY A 105 22.45 -15.65 4.97
N THR A 106 23.24 -14.59 4.95
CA THR A 106 23.53 -13.80 6.15
C THR A 106 22.35 -12.91 6.49
N HIS A 107 21.97 -12.88 7.76
CA HIS A 107 20.93 -12.00 8.27
C HIS A 107 21.50 -11.14 9.39
N ASP A 108 21.36 -9.82 9.27
CA ASP A 108 21.92 -8.86 10.22
C ASP A 108 20.99 -7.67 10.43
N GLY A 109 20.68 -7.40 11.69
CA GLY A 109 19.94 -6.25 12.15
C GLY A 109 18.54 -6.10 11.57
N PHE A 110 17.98 -4.92 11.77
CA PHE A 110 16.65 -4.58 11.30
C PHE A 110 16.71 -3.69 10.07
N VAL A 111 15.75 -3.87 9.17
CA VAL A 111 15.57 -2.98 8.02
C VAL A 111 14.17 -2.36 8.03
N SER A 112 14.07 -1.10 7.68
CA SER A 112 12.81 -0.42 7.42
C SER A 112 12.80 0.21 6.04
N THR A 113 11.77 -0.07 5.26
CA THR A 113 11.58 0.45 3.90
C THR A 113 10.21 1.06 3.71
N GLY A 114 10.02 1.71 2.56
CA GLY A 114 8.73 2.26 2.16
C GLY A 114 8.68 3.77 2.30
N LYS A 115 7.68 4.35 1.66
CA LYS A 115 7.63 5.81 1.45
C LYS A 115 6.32 6.46 1.88
N GLU A 116 5.25 5.68 2.05
CA GLU A 116 3.93 6.25 2.31
C GLU A 116 3.54 6.09 3.77
N MET A 117 3.15 7.18 4.41
CA MET A 117 2.59 7.23 5.77
C MET A 117 3.43 6.47 6.81
N ARG A 118 4.76 6.56 6.73
CA ARG A 118 5.66 5.97 7.72
C ARG A 118 5.74 6.86 8.96
N ASP A 119 5.64 6.24 10.15
CA ASP A 119 5.85 6.90 11.45
C ASP A 119 7.33 6.78 11.85
N MET A 120 8.17 7.60 11.21
CA MET A 120 9.61 7.62 11.47
C MET A 120 9.98 8.10 12.87
N PRO A 121 9.27 9.06 13.49
CA PRO A 121 9.54 9.42 14.88
C PRO A 121 9.39 8.25 15.84
N THR A 122 8.30 7.50 15.76
CA THR A 122 8.07 6.31 16.62
C THR A 122 9.13 5.25 16.36
N LEU A 123 9.45 4.97 15.10
CA LEU A 123 10.48 4.00 14.71
C LEU A 123 11.85 4.38 15.31
N VAL A 124 12.32 5.60 15.08
CA VAL A 124 13.62 6.07 15.57
C VAL A 124 13.68 6.06 17.10
N ASN A 125 12.62 6.50 17.78
CA ASN A 125 12.57 6.49 19.24
C ASN A 125 12.67 5.07 19.82
N ALA A 126 11.97 4.10 19.23
CA ALA A 126 12.02 2.71 19.66
C ALA A 126 13.44 2.12 19.51
N PHE A 127 14.10 2.34 18.38
CA PHE A 127 15.46 1.83 18.15
C PHE A 127 16.54 2.60 18.91
N ASN A 128 16.32 3.87 19.19
CA ASN A 128 17.15 4.61 20.15
C ASN A 128 17.06 4.02 21.56
N ALA A 129 15.88 3.60 21.98
CA ALA A 129 15.68 3.03 23.32
C ALA A 129 16.28 1.63 23.46
N THR A 130 16.15 0.78 22.46
CA THR A 130 16.63 -0.60 22.48
C THR A 130 18.13 -0.72 22.17
N GLY A 131 18.67 0.19 21.36
CA GLY A 131 20.04 0.11 20.85
C GLY A 131 20.25 -0.94 19.76
N ALA A 132 19.20 -1.60 19.28
CA ALA A 132 19.28 -2.54 18.17
C ALA A 132 19.65 -1.83 16.85
N ASP A 133 20.39 -2.51 15.99
CA ASP A 133 20.83 -1.96 14.70
C ASP A 133 19.66 -1.86 13.72
N LEU A 134 19.52 -0.69 13.09
CA LEU A 134 18.47 -0.40 12.13
C LEU A 134 19.00 0.33 10.91
N ASP A 135 18.73 -0.24 9.73
CA ASP A 135 18.91 0.42 8.44
C ASP A 135 17.57 0.94 7.92
N ILE A 136 17.50 2.24 7.62
CA ILE A 136 16.31 2.87 7.07
C ILE A 136 16.58 3.27 5.62
N TYR A 137 15.77 2.74 4.70
CA TYR A 137 15.78 3.08 3.27
C TYR A 137 14.49 3.79 2.90
N VAL A 138 14.57 5.09 2.64
CA VAL A 138 13.40 5.92 2.36
C VAL A 138 13.70 6.95 1.28
N ALA A 139 12.69 7.34 0.50
CA ALA A 139 12.83 8.46 -0.43
C ALA A 139 12.92 9.79 0.34
N ARG A 140 13.68 10.78 -0.18
CA ARG A 140 13.78 12.12 0.46
C ARG A 140 12.41 12.79 0.57
N VAL A 141 11.64 12.71 -0.50
CA VAL A 141 10.31 13.32 -0.60
C VAL A 141 9.33 12.32 -1.19
N THR A 142 8.12 12.27 -0.64
CA THR A 142 7.02 11.46 -1.16
C THR A 142 5.72 12.26 -1.06
N GLY A 143 5.18 12.68 -2.21
CA GLY A 143 4.06 13.61 -2.23
C GLY A 143 4.43 14.91 -1.50
N ASP A 144 3.64 15.29 -0.51
CA ASP A 144 3.87 16.49 0.30
C ASP A 144 4.74 16.23 1.55
N VAL A 145 5.22 14.98 1.74
CA VAL A 145 6.02 14.59 2.92
C VAL A 145 7.50 14.66 2.59
N SER A 146 8.24 15.49 3.32
CA SER A 146 9.72 15.53 3.29
C SER A 146 10.29 14.70 4.44
N TYR A 147 10.76 13.50 4.14
CA TYR A 147 11.45 12.65 5.12
C TYR A 147 12.80 13.24 5.52
N GLU A 148 13.49 13.94 4.62
CA GLU A 148 14.72 14.65 4.95
C GLU A 148 14.49 15.69 6.07
N HIS A 149 13.38 16.45 6.00
CA HIS A 149 13.03 17.40 7.04
C HIS A 149 12.64 16.71 8.36
N ILE A 150 11.94 15.57 8.28
CA ILE A 150 11.57 14.79 9.47
C ILE A 150 12.83 14.28 10.17
N PHE A 151 13.71 13.60 9.43
CA PHE A 151 14.95 13.04 10.00
C PHE A 151 15.93 14.12 10.49
N GLY A 152 15.96 15.29 9.84
CA GLY A 152 16.76 16.41 10.30
C GLY A 152 16.40 16.92 11.72
N LYS A 153 15.23 16.56 12.24
CA LYS A 153 14.77 16.91 13.58
C LYS A 153 14.83 15.77 14.58
N LEU A 154 15.12 14.54 14.12
CA LEU A 154 15.13 13.37 14.98
C LEU A 154 16.54 13.09 15.52
N PRO A 155 16.71 12.92 16.83
CA PRO A 155 17.98 12.52 17.40
C PRO A 155 18.20 11.03 17.10
N MET A 156 19.05 10.71 16.15
CA MET A 156 19.42 9.33 15.81
C MET A 156 20.73 8.94 16.50
N ARG A 157 20.74 7.79 17.17
CA ARG A 157 21.94 7.19 17.73
C ARG A 157 22.72 6.42 16.64
N ARG A 158 23.96 6.02 16.95
CA ARG A 158 24.89 5.37 15.98
C ARG A 158 24.39 4.03 15.43
N ASN A 159 23.48 3.36 16.14
CA ASN A 159 22.84 2.11 15.71
C ASN A 159 21.78 2.32 14.60
N ILE A 160 21.41 3.57 14.26
CA ILE A 160 20.44 3.86 13.22
C ILE A 160 21.15 4.47 12.02
N ARG A 161 21.09 3.79 10.88
CA ARG A 161 21.71 4.21 9.62
C ARG A 161 20.62 4.61 8.62
N LEU A 162 20.56 5.89 8.26
CA LEU A 162 19.60 6.42 7.29
C LEU A 162 20.24 6.48 5.89
N LYS A 163 19.55 5.91 4.91
CA LYS A 163 19.93 5.97 3.49
C LYS A 163 18.76 6.46 2.65
N PHE A 164 18.93 7.58 1.99
CA PHE A 164 17.95 8.08 1.05
C PHE A 164 18.07 7.33 -0.29
N VAL A 165 16.96 6.76 -0.71
CA VAL A 165 16.85 5.96 -1.93
C VAL A 165 16.32 6.85 -3.05
N GLU A 166 17.17 7.20 -4.02
CA GLU A 166 16.76 8.03 -5.16
C GLU A 166 16.56 7.24 -6.44
N ARG A 167 17.26 6.11 -6.61
CA ARG A 167 17.29 5.35 -7.86
C ARG A 167 17.45 3.83 -7.69
N LEU A 168 17.25 3.28 -6.50
CA LEU A 168 17.27 1.83 -6.36
C LEU A 168 16.10 1.22 -7.13
N ILE A 169 16.43 0.29 -8.01
CA ILE A 169 15.40 -0.54 -8.63
C ILE A 169 14.86 -1.53 -7.60
N PRO A 170 13.63 -2.02 -7.76
CA PRO A 170 13.00 -2.94 -6.79
C PRO A 170 13.87 -4.14 -6.44
N TYR A 171 14.58 -4.72 -7.41
CA TYR A 171 15.45 -5.87 -7.19
C TYR A 171 16.61 -5.57 -6.24
N GLU A 172 17.30 -4.44 -6.42
CA GLU A 172 18.42 -4.04 -5.56
C GLU A 172 17.97 -3.81 -4.11
N LEU A 173 16.79 -3.15 -3.93
CA LEU A 173 16.21 -2.94 -2.62
C LEU A 173 15.82 -4.28 -1.98
N SER A 174 15.23 -5.20 -2.74
CA SER A 174 14.86 -6.53 -2.26
C SER A 174 16.06 -7.35 -1.81
N LEU A 175 17.20 -7.27 -2.51
CA LEU A 175 18.46 -7.91 -2.08
C LEU A 175 18.97 -7.36 -0.73
N ILE A 176 18.78 -6.06 -0.48
CA ILE A 176 19.14 -5.45 0.80
C ILE A 176 18.20 -5.95 1.91
N VAL A 177 16.89 -5.95 1.64
CA VAL A 177 15.88 -6.39 2.61
C VAL A 177 16.04 -7.87 2.93
N ALA A 178 16.35 -8.72 1.96
CA ALA A 178 16.54 -10.15 2.13
C ALA A 178 17.69 -10.53 3.08
N ARG A 179 18.62 -9.59 3.33
CA ARG A 179 19.74 -9.77 4.28
C ARG A 179 19.43 -9.30 5.70
N ALA A 180 18.24 -8.76 5.94
CA ALA A 180 17.87 -8.31 7.27
C ALA A 180 17.42 -9.49 8.15
N GLU A 181 17.71 -9.42 9.44
CA GLU A 181 17.16 -10.34 10.44
C GLU A 181 15.66 -10.14 10.61
N CYS A 182 15.19 -8.90 10.51
CA CYS A 182 13.79 -8.56 10.70
C CYS A 182 13.41 -7.27 9.95
N VAL A 183 12.19 -7.21 9.42
CA VAL A 183 11.64 -6.03 8.76
C VAL A 183 10.78 -5.23 9.74
N ALA A 184 11.12 -3.96 9.96
CA ALA A 184 10.37 -3.05 10.82
C ALA A 184 9.46 -2.15 9.99
N ILE A 185 8.14 -2.32 10.14
CA ILE A 185 7.11 -1.61 9.37
C ILE A 185 6.32 -0.71 10.33
N CYS A 186 6.81 0.49 10.57
CA CYS A 186 6.15 1.47 11.41
C CYS A 186 5.33 2.45 10.56
N CYS A 187 4.01 2.37 10.65
CA CYS A 187 3.09 3.18 9.88
C CYS A 187 2.22 4.05 10.78
N GLN A 188 1.82 5.21 10.27
CA GLN A 188 0.80 6.04 10.89
C GLN A 188 -0.57 5.35 10.77
N GLU A 189 -1.47 5.65 11.68
CA GLU A 189 -2.85 5.18 11.59
C GLU A 189 -3.55 5.84 10.40
N THR A 190 -4.16 5.01 9.56
CA THR A 190 -4.85 5.45 8.34
C THR A 190 -6.18 4.73 8.17
N LYS A 191 -7.08 5.31 7.36
CA LYS A 191 -8.34 4.67 6.96
C LYS A 191 -8.19 3.77 5.73
N TYR A 192 -6.97 3.56 5.26
CA TYR A 192 -6.67 2.75 4.08
C TYR A 192 -5.41 1.92 4.33
N THR A 193 -5.15 0.98 3.44
CA THR A 193 -4.08 0.00 3.59
C THR A 193 -2.72 0.65 3.35
N VAL A 194 -1.91 0.80 4.40
CA VAL A 194 -0.53 1.31 4.34
C VAL A 194 0.43 0.25 4.81
N GLY A 195 1.53 0.09 4.11
CA GLY A 195 2.56 -0.90 4.46
C GLY A 195 2.31 -2.31 3.92
N LEU A 196 1.14 -2.60 3.34
CA LEU A 196 0.78 -3.93 2.87
C LEU A 196 1.80 -4.51 1.87
N THR A 197 2.31 -3.72 0.94
CA THR A 197 3.32 -4.18 -0.01
C THR A 197 4.57 -4.68 0.72
N THR A 198 5.08 -3.91 1.69
CA THR A 198 6.26 -4.32 2.48
C THR A 198 5.99 -5.57 3.32
N VAL A 199 4.78 -5.72 3.87
CA VAL A 199 4.36 -6.92 4.59
C VAL A 199 4.42 -8.14 3.67
N VAL A 200 3.80 -8.06 2.50
CA VAL A 200 3.74 -9.16 1.53
C VAL A 200 5.13 -9.51 1.00
N GLU A 201 5.99 -8.52 0.76
CA GLU A 201 7.38 -8.70 0.36
C GLU A 201 8.20 -9.42 1.44
N ALA A 202 8.08 -8.99 2.70
CA ALA A 202 8.74 -9.66 3.82
C ALA A 202 8.27 -11.11 3.99
N MET A 203 6.96 -11.35 3.87
CA MET A 203 6.40 -12.72 3.90
C MET A 203 6.93 -13.59 2.76
N ALA A 204 7.01 -13.05 1.53
CA ALA A 204 7.53 -13.77 0.37
C ALA A 204 9.01 -14.15 0.53
N MET A 205 9.79 -13.34 1.26
CA MET A 205 11.18 -13.62 1.58
C MET A 205 11.36 -14.47 2.86
N GLY A 206 10.27 -14.85 3.53
CA GLY A 206 10.34 -15.62 4.79
C GLY A 206 10.94 -14.84 5.96
N LEU A 207 10.94 -13.50 5.92
CA LEU A 207 11.55 -12.68 6.94
C LEU A 207 10.59 -12.42 8.11
N PRO A 208 11.05 -12.50 9.35
CA PRO A 208 10.35 -11.98 10.51
C PRO A 208 10.02 -10.50 10.33
N MET A 209 8.88 -10.05 10.89
CA MET A 209 8.52 -8.65 10.81
C MET A 209 7.90 -8.12 12.11
N ILE A 210 8.15 -6.85 12.38
CA ILE A 210 7.45 -6.06 13.39
C ILE A 210 6.64 -5.01 12.67
N CYS A 211 5.32 -5.04 12.81
CA CYS A 211 4.42 -4.15 12.09
C CYS A 211 3.52 -3.38 13.06
N SER A 212 3.29 -2.08 12.79
CA SER A 212 2.25 -1.33 13.47
C SER A 212 0.90 -1.99 13.23
N ARG A 213 0.09 -2.14 14.29
CA ARG A 213 -1.27 -2.66 14.15
C ARG A 213 -2.09 -1.70 13.27
N ASN A 214 -2.56 -2.19 12.14
CA ASN A 214 -3.45 -1.48 11.24
C ASN A 214 -4.62 -2.39 10.88
N PRO A 215 -5.88 -2.03 11.26
CA PRO A 215 -7.06 -2.84 10.94
C PRO A 215 -7.31 -3.04 9.44
N GLN A 216 -6.68 -2.24 8.60
CA GLN A 216 -6.78 -2.34 7.14
C GLN A 216 -5.81 -3.37 6.54
N ILE A 217 -4.84 -3.88 7.31
CA ILE A 217 -3.92 -4.92 6.86
C ILE A 217 -4.48 -6.27 7.34
N PRO A 218 -4.86 -7.19 6.42
CA PRO A 218 -5.42 -8.48 6.78
C PRO A 218 -4.32 -9.48 7.15
N VAL A 219 -3.58 -9.18 8.23
CA VAL A 219 -2.54 -10.07 8.79
C VAL A 219 -2.87 -10.26 10.26
N ASP A 220 -2.93 -11.53 10.68
CA ASP A 220 -3.12 -11.92 12.08
C ASP A 220 -1.80 -11.93 12.84
#